data_781891e856a8c509afdb250af709e042
#
_entry.id   781891e856a8c509afdb250af709e042
#
_cell.length_a   1.000
_cell.length_b   1.000
_cell.length_c   1.000
_cell.angle_alpha   90.00
_cell.angle_beta   90.00
_cell.angle_gamma   90.00
#
_symmetry.space_group_name_H-M   'P 1'
#
loop_
_entity.id
_entity.type
_entity.pdbx_description
1 polymer ?
#
loop_
_entity_poly.entity_id
_entity_poly.type
_entity_poly.pdbx_seq_one_letter_code
_entity_poly.pdbx_strand_id
1 'polypeptide(L)'
;MLVKTFCAAVNGLEVHTVKVEVSMTRGVQFHLTGLADTAVKESYDRIKAALMNNGFKMPVMDITVNLSPADIKKEGSSYDLPLAIGILAANGKVTSDDLDKYMMVGELGLDGRLQPVRGALPIAIKARAEHFKGLIVPKQNIREAAVVNQLDVFGMETLMDVIKFFNGDATIAPTRIDTRREFYEQQDAFELDFADVRGQESVKRALEVAAAGGHNLIMIGPPGSGKSMLAKRLPSILPPLSLSESLETTQIHSVAGKLSRDTSLISQRPFRAPHHTISQVALVGGGTNPQPGEISLAHNGVLFLDEMPELARSVLEVLRQPLEDRKITISRAKYNVEYPCSFMLIASMNPCPCGYYGDPTHHCACTPGQIQRYMNKISGPLLDRIDIHCEIQAVPFAQLSQMQPGEPSAVIRQRVIKARKIQEERFKSYKGIYSNAMMTERMLHEFAEPDAASLDMLRMAMERLKLSARAYNRILKVARTIADLAGSEKVESQHIAEAIGYRNLDRGDWAERGI
;
A
#
# COMPACT_ATOMS: atom_id res chain seq x y z
N MET A 1 -39.03 16.49 19.12
CA MET A 1 -37.73 16.43 19.85
C MET A 1 -36.64 16.35 18.78
N LEU A 2 -35.56 17.11 18.92
CA LEU A 2 -34.42 17.08 18.03
C LEU A 2 -33.24 16.37 18.72
N VAL A 3 -32.74 15.29 18.12
CA VAL A 3 -31.58 14.52 18.62
C VAL A 3 -30.45 14.64 17.63
N LYS A 4 -29.22 14.68 18.12
CA LYS A 4 -27.98 14.72 17.32
C LYS A 4 -27.10 13.53 17.66
N THR A 5 -26.66 12.81 16.63
CA THR A 5 -25.61 11.79 16.71
C THR A 5 -24.55 12.08 15.68
N PHE A 6 -23.37 11.46 15.79
CA PHE A 6 -22.25 11.71 14.89
C PHE A 6 -21.75 10.44 14.24
N CYS A 7 -21.42 10.57 12.96
CA CYS A 7 -20.87 9.53 12.09
C CYS A 7 -19.72 10.09 11.28
N ALA A 8 -19.17 9.31 10.37
CA ALA A 8 -18.11 9.73 9.46
C ALA A 8 -18.39 9.33 8.01
N ALA A 9 -18.04 10.21 7.08
CA ALA A 9 -17.96 9.93 5.65
C ALA A 9 -16.48 9.77 5.26
N VAL A 10 -16.13 8.66 4.63
CA VAL A 10 -14.77 8.36 4.15
C VAL A 10 -14.70 8.62 2.66
N ASN A 11 -13.80 9.52 2.25
CA ASN A 11 -13.54 9.85 0.85
C ASN A 11 -12.03 9.68 0.57
N GLY A 12 -11.64 8.56 -0.01
CA GLY A 12 -10.22 8.19 -0.06
C GLY A 12 -9.65 8.00 1.35
N LEU A 13 -8.58 8.72 1.69
CA LEU A 13 -8.01 8.73 3.04
C LEU A 13 -8.57 9.86 3.92
N GLU A 14 -9.30 10.81 3.32
CA GLU A 14 -9.92 11.90 4.06
C GLU A 14 -11.21 11.45 4.71
N VAL A 15 -11.41 11.89 5.94
CA VAL A 15 -12.61 11.60 6.72
C VAL A 15 -13.29 12.89 7.14
N HIS A 16 -14.58 12.97 6.85
CA HIS A 16 -15.42 14.11 7.22
C HIS A 16 -16.44 13.68 8.26
N THR A 17 -16.54 14.44 9.32
CA THR A 17 -17.56 14.22 10.35
C THR A 17 -18.95 14.54 9.80
N VAL A 18 -19.86 13.61 9.97
CA VAL A 18 -21.27 13.75 9.58
C VAL A 18 -22.12 13.83 10.83
N LYS A 19 -22.83 14.95 10.97
CA LYS A 19 -23.84 15.13 11.98
C LYS A 19 -25.16 14.57 11.50
N VAL A 20 -25.73 13.65 12.25
CA VAL A 20 -27.03 13.03 12.00
C VAL A 20 -28.06 13.70 12.92
N GLU A 21 -28.93 14.48 12.36
CA GLU A 21 -29.99 15.18 13.10
C GLU A 21 -31.32 14.47 12.85
N VAL A 22 -31.95 13.99 13.92
CA VAL A 22 -33.25 13.29 13.86
C VAL A 22 -34.31 14.13 14.57
N SER A 23 -35.36 14.48 13.83
CA SER A 23 -36.51 15.19 14.34
C SER A 23 -37.78 14.37 14.16
N MET A 24 -38.62 14.31 15.17
CA MET A 24 -39.90 13.62 15.13
C MET A 24 -41.07 14.58 15.37
N THR A 25 -42.08 14.52 14.46
CA THR A 25 -43.33 15.28 14.54
C THR A 25 -44.53 14.39 14.30
N ARG A 26 -45.76 14.90 14.40
CA ARG A 26 -46.98 14.10 14.10
C ARG A 26 -47.06 13.76 12.62
N GLY A 27 -47.26 12.48 12.31
CA GLY A 27 -47.36 11.97 10.95
C GLY A 27 -46.94 10.52 10.83
N VAL A 28 -46.64 10.05 9.60
CA VAL A 28 -46.26 8.66 9.32
C VAL A 28 -45.16 8.53 8.25
N GLN A 29 -44.53 9.64 7.87
CA GLN A 29 -43.56 9.67 6.77
C GLN A 29 -42.12 9.63 7.27
N PHE A 30 -41.22 9.13 6.43
CA PHE A 30 -39.78 9.16 6.64
C PHE A 30 -39.11 10.03 5.56
N HIS A 31 -38.41 11.05 6.00
CA HIS A 31 -37.68 11.98 5.14
C HIS A 31 -36.20 11.93 5.44
N LEU A 32 -35.37 11.68 4.43
CA LEU A 32 -33.89 11.68 4.55
C LEU A 32 -33.31 12.73 3.61
N THR A 33 -32.53 13.67 4.17
CA THR A 33 -31.87 14.77 3.45
C THR A 33 -30.36 14.73 3.67
N GLY A 34 -29.57 15.43 2.83
CA GLY A 34 -28.12 15.58 2.98
C GLY A 34 -27.27 14.75 2.02
N LEU A 35 -27.63 14.69 0.73
CA LEU A 35 -26.90 13.99 -0.34
C LEU A 35 -26.62 12.50 -0.05
N ALA A 36 -27.64 11.79 0.48
CA ALA A 36 -27.61 10.36 0.71
C ALA A 36 -27.65 9.58 -0.62
N ASP A 37 -26.80 8.56 -0.77
CA ASP A 37 -26.87 7.62 -1.88
C ASP A 37 -28.01 6.59 -1.70
N THR A 38 -28.13 5.64 -2.64
CA THR A 38 -29.17 4.59 -2.57
C THR A 38 -29.00 3.72 -1.31
N ALA A 39 -27.76 3.33 -0.98
CA ALA A 39 -27.50 2.47 0.18
C ALA A 39 -27.87 3.14 1.51
N VAL A 40 -27.61 4.47 1.64
CA VAL A 40 -28.05 5.25 2.81
C VAL A 40 -29.57 5.40 2.82
N LYS A 41 -30.25 5.53 1.69
CA LYS A 41 -31.72 5.59 1.62
C LYS A 41 -32.38 4.28 2.03
N GLU A 42 -31.79 3.14 1.68
CA GLU A 42 -32.22 1.79 2.08
C GLU A 42 -32.02 1.51 3.58
N SER A 43 -31.26 2.35 4.30
CA SER A 43 -31.05 2.22 5.74
C SER A 43 -32.37 2.16 6.52
N TYR A 44 -33.42 2.87 6.06
CA TYR A 44 -34.72 2.84 6.71
C TYR A 44 -35.27 1.42 6.84
N ASP A 45 -35.22 0.62 5.79
CA ASP A 45 -35.75 -0.75 5.78
C ASP A 45 -34.90 -1.67 6.65
N ARG A 46 -33.56 -1.53 6.61
CA ARG A 46 -32.66 -2.29 7.50
C ARG A 46 -32.87 -1.92 8.96
N ILE A 47 -32.94 -0.65 9.30
CA ILE A 47 -33.18 -0.17 10.66
C ILE A 47 -34.55 -0.65 11.16
N LYS A 48 -35.62 -0.52 10.36
CA LYS A 48 -36.96 -0.98 10.71
C LYS A 48 -36.99 -2.46 11.06
N ALA A 49 -36.38 -3.30 10.21
CA ALA A 49 -36.27 -4.74 10.45
C ALA A 49 -35.45 -5.06 11.70
N ALA A 50 -34.28 -4.43 11.86
CA ALA A 50 -33.42 -4.62 13.02
C ALA A 50 -34.13 -4.24 14.33
N LEU A 51 -34.85 -3.11 14.35
CA LEU A 51 -35.63 -2.68 15.53
C LEU A 51 -36.71 -3.70 15.86
N MET A 52 -37.51 -4.13 14.87
CA MET A 52 -38.62 -5.09 15.08
C MET A 52 -38.10 -6.43 15.62
N ASN A 53 -37.00 -6.94 15.06
CA ASN A 53 -36.42 -8.21 15.50
C ASN A 53 -35.80 -8.16 16.91
N ASN A 54 -35.51 -6.94 17.40
CA ASN A 54 -35.01 -6.70 18.77
C ASN A 54 -36.08 -6.17 19.74
N GLY A 55 -37.36 -6.31 19.41
CA GLY A 55 -38.47 -5.98 20.31
C GLY A 55 -38.86 -4.49 20.35
N PHE A 56 -38.32 -3.67 19.48
CA PHE A 56 -38.71 -2.26 19.33
C PHE A 56 -39.68 -2.11 18.15
N LYS A 57 -40.66 -1.22 18.33
CA LYS A 57 -41.54 -0.82 17.23
C LYS A 57 -41.01 0.45 16.60
N MET A 58 -41.04 0.53 15.27
CA MET A 58 -40.75 1.78 14.57
C MET A 58 -41.82 2.82 15.00
N PRO A 59 -41.40 4.05 15.38
CA PRO A 59 -42.37 5.08 15.76
C PRO A 59 -43.34 5.43 14.64
N VAL A 60 -44.63 5.52 14.97
CA VAL A 60 -45.68 6.01 14.02
C VAL A 60 -45.69 7.54 14.11
N MET A 61 -44.67 8.17 13.54
CA MET A 61 -44.44 9.60 13.52
C MET A 61 -43.79 10.01 12.20
N ASP A 62 -43.87 11.29 11.85
CA ASP A 62 -43.03 11.86 10.78
C ASP A 62 -41.59 11.95 11.32
N ILE A 63 -40.70 11.21 10.68
CA ILE A 63 -39.29 11.18 11.03
C ILE A 63 -38.52 11.91 9.94
N THR A 64 -37.94 13.06 10.29
CA THR A 64 -37.04 13.79 9.41
C THR A 64 -35.61 13.61 9.85
N VAL A 65 -34.77 13.09 8.99
CA VAL A 65 -33.33 12.92 9.19
C VAL A 65 -32.57 13.85 8.26
N ASN A 66 -31.62 14.60 8.84
CA ASN A 66 -30.69 15.43 8.07
C ASN A 66 -29.26 14.99 8.32
N LEU A 67 -28.51 14.69 7.24
CA LEU A 67 -27.10 14.35 7.25
C LEU A 67 -26.25 15.55 6.85
N SER A 68 -25.71 16.27 7.83
CA SER A 68 -24.93 17.51 7.62
C SER A 68 -23.41 17.22 7.66
N PRO A 69 -22.59 17.86 6.81
CA PRO A 69 -22.93 18.92 5.84
C PRO A 69 -23.52 18.37 4.53
N ALA A 70 -24.31 19.17 3.83
CA ALA A 70 -25.05 18.74 2.63
C ALA A 70 -24.22 18.74 1.34
N ASP A 71 -23.03 19.32 1.34
CA ASP A 71 -22.08 19.35 0.21
C ASP A 71 -21.27 18.06 0.06
N ILE A 72 -21.18 17.26 1.11
CA ILE A 72 -20.48 15.99 1.11
C ILE A 72 -21.48 14.86 0.85
N LYS A 73 -21.19 14.02 -0.15
CA LYS A 73 -22.00 12.82 -0.44
C LYS A 73 -21.79 11.76 0.64
N LYS A 74 -22.88 11.19 1.15
CA LYS A 74 -22.88 10.08 2.09
C LYS A 74 -23.14 8.80 1.34
N GLU A 75 -22.17 7.87 1.40
CA GLU A 75 -22.20 6.61 0.68
C GLU A 75 -22.04 5.41 1.61
N GLY A 76 -22.73 4.32 1.25
CA GLY A 76 -22.65 3.06 1.96
C GLY A 76 -23.54 2.98 3.20
N SER A 77 -23.41 1.89 3.93
CA SER A 77 -24.31 1.47 5.02
C SER A 77 -23.80 1.79 6.43
N SER A 78 -22.64 2.44 6.56
CA SER A 78 -22.03 2.76 7.88
C SER A 78 -22.84 3.71 8.75
N TYR A 79 -23.86 4.34 8.18
CA TYR A 79 -24.77 5.28 8.84
C TYR A 79 -25.93 4.62 9.57
N ASP A 80 -26.16 3.30 9.38
CA ASP A 80 -27.32 2.60 9.95
C ASP A 80 -27.34 2.72 11.48
N LEU A 81 -26.20 2.49 12.12
CA LEU A 81 -26.09 2.57 13.58
C LEU A 81 -26.42 3.95 14.14
N PRO A 82 -25.78 5.05 13.74
CA PRO A 82 -26.10 6.38 14.29
C PRO A 82 -27.53 6.84 13.95
N LEU A 83 -28.09 6.41 12.81
CA LEU A 83 -29.49 6.64 12.46
C LEU A 83 -30.44 5.91 13.40
N ALA A 84 -30.21 4.61 13.65
CA ALA A 84 -31.02 3.81 14.54
C ALA A 84 -31.02 4.35 15.98
N ILE A 85 -29.85 4.69 16.51
CA ILE A 85 -29.70 5.29 17.85
C ILE A 85 -30.37 6.67 17.91
N GLY A 86 -30.22 7.51 16.88
CA GLY A 86 -30.90 8.79 16.79
C GLY A 86 -32.42 8.66 16.79
N ILE A 87 -32.99 7.71 16.07
CA ILE A 87 -34.42 7.41 16.05
C ILE A 87 -34.90 6.91 17.43
N LEU A 88 -34.18 5.99 18.05
CA LEU A 88 -34.51 5.47 19.37
C LEU A 88 -34.44 6.55 20.44
N ALA A 89 -33.46 7.42 20.40
CA ALA A 89 -33.31 8.53 21.34
C ALA A 89 -34.41 9.57 21.14
N ALA A 90 -34.78 9.92 19.89
CA ALA A 90 -35.89 10.82 19.63
C ALA A 90 -37.24 10.26 20.09
N ASN A 91 -37.36 8.90 20.16
CA ASN A 91 -38.51 8.18 20.70
C ASN A 91 -38.43 7.87 22.21
N GLY A 92 -37.43 8.38 22.93
CA GLY A 92 -37.25 8.21 24.38
C GLY A 92 -36.87 6.77 24.81
N LYS A 93 -36.34 5.94 23.89
CA LYS A 93 -35.86 4.58 24.19
C LYS A 93 -34.38 4.53 24.53
N VAL A 94 -33.65 5.57 24.16
CA VAL A 94 -32.27 5.85 24.58
C VAL A 94 -32.28 7.19 25.26
N THR A 95 -31.79 7.26 26.50
CA THR A 95 -31.97 8.44 27.41
C THR A 95 -30.65 9.11 27.80
N SER A 96 -29.58 8.84 27.07
CA SER A 96 -28.26 9.42 27.36
C SER A 96 -28.11 10.86 26.88
N ASP A 97 -27.55 11.71 27.76
CA ASP A 97 -27.12 13.08 27.41
C ASP A 97 -25.76 13.15 26.74
N ASP A 98 -25.07 11.99 26.58
CA ASP A 98 -23.71 11.89 26.03
C ASP A 98 -23.67 11.47 24.56
N LEU A 99 -24.80 11.36 23.85
CA LEU A 99 -24.87 10.90 22.47
C LEU A 99 -23.99 11.70 21.52
N ASP A 100 -23.86 12.98 21.71
CA ASP A 100 -23.06 13.91 20.92
C ASP A 100 -21.56 13.85 21.21
N LYS A 101 -21.17 13.17 22.30
CA LYS A 101 -19.75 12.96 22.65
C LYS A 101 -19.12 11.74 22.01
N TYR A 102 -19.92 10.90 21.37
CA TYR A 102 -19.46 9.66 20.70
C TYR A 102 -19.68 9.73 19.19
N MET A 103 -18.64 9.36 18.46
CA MET A 103 -18.79 9.05 17.04
C MET A 103 -19.18 7.57 16.89
N MET A 104 -20.11 7.27 15.99
CA MET A 104 -20.65 5.91 15.79
C MET A 104 -20.61 5.53 14.33
N VAL A 105 -20.14 4.33 14.01
CA VAL A 105 -20.19 3.76 12.66
C VAL A 105 -20.57 2.28 12.73
N GLY A 106 -21.41 1.83 11.81
CA GLY A 106 -21.81 0.42 11.74
C GLY A 106 -22.95 0.21 10.77
N GLU A 107 -22.88 -0.84 9.97
CA GLU A 107 -24.00 -1.34 9.18
C GLU A 107 -24.82 -2.29 10.03
N LEU A 108 -26.14 -2.24 9.92
CA LEU A 108 -27.07 -3.11 10.65
C LEU A 108 -27.50 -4.28 9.77
N GLY A 109 -27.29 -5.50 10.28
CA GLY A 109 -28.01 -6.68 9.81
C GLY A 109 -29.48 -6.62 10.21
N LEU A 110 -30.35 -7.31 9.50
CA LEU A 110 -31.79 -7.36 9.82
C LEU A 110 -32.07 -7.95 11.20
N ASP A 111 -31.15 -8.74 11.75
CA ASP A 111 -31.17 -9.30 13.12
C ASP A 111 -30.65 -8.33 14.18
N GLY A 112 -30.17 -7.14 13.78
CA GLY A 112 -29.58 -6.16 14.66
C GLY A 112 -28.10 -6.33 14.97
N ARG A 113 -27.41 -7.30 14.33
CA ARG A 113 -25.95 -7.43 14.43
C ARG A 113 -25.24 -6.34 13.64
N LEU A 114 -24.14 -5.85 14.19
CA LEU A 114 -23.29 -4.89 13.54
C LEU A 114 -22.33 -5.58 12.57
N GLN A 115 -22.37 -5.16 11.31
CA GLN A 115 -21.47 -5.62 10.26
C GLN A 115 -20.24 -4.74 10.14
N PRO A 116 -19.07 -5.27 9.73
CA PRO A 116 -17.84 -4.52 9.65
C PRO A 116 -17.92 -3.39 8.61
N VAL A 117 -17.26 -2.27 8.92
CA VAL A 117 -17.15 -1.11 8.04
C VAL A 117 -15.72 -0.94 7.52
N ARG A 118 -15.56 -0.22 6.41
CA ARG A 118 -14.25 0.14 5.86
C ARG A 118 -13.78 1.47 6.44
N GLY A 119 -12.47 1.61 6.61
CA GLY A 119 -11.88 2.88 7.03
C GLY A 119 -12.06 3.19 8.52
N ALA A 120 -12.19 2.19 9.39
CA ALA A 120 -12.35 2.41 10.82
C ALA A 120 -11.12 3.10 11.45
N LEU A 121 -9.91 2.82 10.97
CA LEU A 121 -8.69 3.52 11.43
C LEU A 121 -8.69 5.02 11.08
N PRO A 122 -8.86 5.47 9.83
CA PRO A 122 -8.95 6.90 9.54
C PRO A 122 -10.13 7.58 10.24
N ILE A 123 -11.25 6.89 10.47
CA ILE A 123 -12.37 7.39 11.28
C ILE A 123 -11.93 7.61 12.73
N ALA A 124 -11.20 6.67 13.33
CA ALA A 124 -10.68 6.81 14.70
C ALA A 124 -9.69 7.98 14.82
N ILE A 125 -8.82 8.17 13.83
CA ILE A 125 -7.90 9.31 13.77
C ILE A 125 -8.69 10.64 13.75
N LYS A 126 -9.76 10.71 12.96
CA LYS A 126 -10.62 11.89 12.86
C LYS A 126 -11.37 12.14 14.16
N ALA A 127 -11.95 11.11 14.77
CA ALA A 127 -12.67 11.21 16.04
C ALA A 127 -11.77 11.77 17.16
N ARG A 128 -10.51 11.29 17.23
CA ARG A 128 -9.52 11.84 18.16
C ARG A 128 -9.19 13.31 17.87
N ALA A 129 -8.98 13.66 16.60
CA ALA A 129 -8.62 15.02 16.20
C ALA A 129 -9.74 16.03 16.53
N GLU A 130 -11.00 15.61 16.52
CA GLU A 130 -12.17 16.41 16.89
C GLU A 130 -12.59 16.27 18.37
N HIS A 131 -11.74 15.61 19.18
CA HIS A 131 -11.92 15.51 20.64
C HIS A 131 -13.20 14.77 21.07
N PHE A 132 -13.70 13.82 20.27
CA PHE A 132 -14.76 12.93 20.74
C PHE A 132 -14.29 12.14 21.97
N LYS A 133 -15.19 11.89 22.91
CA LYS A 133 -14.94 11.08 24.10
C LYS A 133 -14.64 9.63 23.72
N GLY A 134 -15.33 9.12 22.70
CA GLY A 134 -15.11 7.77 22.21
C GLY A 134 -15.67 7.51 20.82
N LEU A 135 -15.27 6.36 20.28
CA LEU A 135 -15.72 5.83 19.00
C LEU A 135 -16.37 4.46 19.21
N ILE A 136 -17.60 4.31 18.70
CA ILE A 136 -18.32 3.03 18.69
C ILE A 136 -18.21 2.43 17.29
N VAL A 137 -17.67 1.21 17.21
CA VAL A 137 -17.45 0.46 15.96
C VAL A 137 -17.96 -0.98 16.09
N PRO A 138 -18.24 -1.68 14.98
CA PRO A 138 -18.43 -3.12 15.01
C PRO A 138 -17.22 -3.84 15.62
N LYS A 139 -17.45 -4.91 16.38
CA LYS A 139 -16.41 -5.68 17.08
C LYS A 139 -15.28 -6.12 16.16
N GLN A 140 -15.58 -6.41 14.88
CA GLN A 140 -14.60 -6.82 13.88
C GLN A 140 -13.60 -5.69 13.51
N ASN A 141 -13.97 -4.41 13.72
CA ASN A 141 -13.12 -3.26 13.43
C ASN A 141 -12.36 -2.74 14.66
N ILE A 142 -12.56 -3.37 15.83
CA ILE A 142 -12.04 -2.81 17.08
C ILE A 142 -10.52 -2.73 17.09
N ARG A 143 -9.82 -3.74 16.56
CA ARG A 143 -8.36 -3.78 16.59
C ARG A 143 -7.72 -2.67 15.76
N GLU A 144 -8.24 -2.41 14.56
CA GLU A 144 -7.73 -1.31 13.72
C GLU A 144 -8.06 0.08 14.29
N ALA A 145 -9.23 0.26 14.91
CA ALA A 145 -9.63 1.54 15.50
C ALA A 145 -8.91 1.84 16.82
N ALA A 146 -8.69 0.82 17.67
CA ALA A 146 -8.04 0.94 18.97
C ALA A 146 -6.53 1.19 18.91
N VAL A 147 -5.93 1.22 17.69
CA VAL A 147 -4.56 1.71 17.46
C VAL A 147 -4.39 3.17 17.88
N VAL A 148 -5.47 3.96 17.79
CA VAL A 148 -5.44 5.40 18.04
C VAL A 148 -5.42 5.67 19.53
N ASN A 149 -4.27 6.13 20.04
CA ASN A 149 -4.13 6.54 21.44
C ASN A 149 -4.99 7.77 21.78
N GLN A 150 -5.39 7.91 23.04
CA GLN A 150 -6.18 9.03 23.55
C GLN A 150 -7.61 9.11 22.95
N LEU A 151 -8.15 7.98 22.55
CA LEU A 151 -9.54 7.81 22.14
C LEU A 151 -10.06 6.52 22.76
N ASP A 152 -11.18 6.55 23.47
CA ASP A 152 -11.82 5.33 23.95
C ASP A 152 -12.58 4.66 22.80
N VAL A 153 -12.21 3.43 22.46
CA VAL A 153 -12.82 2.68 21.36
C VAL A 153 -13.64 1.52 21.92
N PHE A 154 -14.92 1.47 21.53
CA PHE A 154 -15.88 0.47 21.98
C PHE A 154 -16.30 -0.42 20.81
N GLY A 155 -15.98 -1.72 20.90
CA GLY A 155 -16.42 -2.72 19.92
C GLY A 155 -17.74 -3.34 20.34
N MET A 156 -18.77 -3.17 19.51
CA MET A 156 -20.12 -3.68 19.77
C MET A 156 -20.47 -4.77 18.77
N GLU A 157 -21.20 -5.80 19.21
CA GLU A 157 -21.67 -6.88 18.34
C GLU A 157 -23.07 -6.62 17.80
N THR A 158 -23.92 -5.97 18.63
CA THR A 158 -25.33 -5.77 18.33
C THR A 158 -25.79 -4.35 18.61
N LEU A 159 -26.91 -3.96 18.01
CA LEU A 159 -27.63 -2.73 18.32
C LEU A 159 -28.02 -2.67 19.82
N MET A 160 -28.38 -3.83 20.40
CA MET A 160 -28.75 -3.90 21.82
C MET A 160 -27.59 -3.57 22.75
N ASP A 161 -26.35 -3.92 22.38
CA ASP A 161 -25.17 -3.56 23.19
C ASP A 161 -25.01 -2.04 23.24
N VAL A 162 -25.22 -1.37 22.09
CA VAL A 162 -25.14 0.09 22.01
C VAL A 162 -26.26 0.78 22.81
N ILE A 163 -27.48 0.26 22.74
CA ILE A 163 -28.62 0.76 23.52
C ILE A 163 -28.33 0.64 25.02
N LYS A 164 -27.91 -0.53 25.50
CA LYS A 164 -27.55 -0.79 26.88
C LYS A 164 -26.41 0.09 27.36
N PHE A 165 -25.40 0.31 26.53
CA PHE A 165 -24.27 1.19 26.82
C PHE A 165 -24.76 2.63 27.11
N PHE A 166 -25.58 3.21 26.23
CA PHE A 166 -26.09 4.57 26.41
C PHE A 166 -27.11 4.72 27.54
N ASN A 167 -27.89 3.68 27.82
CA ASN A 167 -28.83 3.72 28.93
C ASN A 167 -28.17 3.45 30.30
N GLY A 168 -26.87 3.10 30.31
CA GLY A 168 -26.17 2.76 31.55
C GLY A 168 -26.46 1.34 32.06
N ASP A 169 -27.16 0.49 31.27
CA ASP A 169 -27.55 -0.86 31.67
C ASP A 169 -26.39 -1.86 31.53
N ALA A 170 -25.31 -1.48 30.79
CA ALA A 170 -24.11 -2.28 30.64
C ALA A 170 -22.84 -1.42 30.74
N THR A 171 -21.90 -1.88 31.54
CA THR A 171 -20.55 -1.29 31.61
C THR A 171 -19.66 -2.01 30.61
N ILE A 172 -19.39 -1.37 29.46
CA ILE A 172 -18.47 -1.87 28.44
C ILE A 172 -17.18 -1.08 28.55
N ALA A 173 -16.07 -1.79 28.82
CA ALA A 173 -14.78 -1.16 28.92
C ALA A 173 -14.23 -0.82 27.52
N PRO A 174 -13.57 0.33 27.34
CA PRO A 174 -12.89 0.64 26.09
C PRO A 174 -11.75 -0.35 25.84
N THR A 175 -11.59 -0.75 24.59
CA THR A 175 -10.49 -1.63 24.18
C THR A 175 -9.19 -0.84 24.10
N ARG A 176 -8.17 -1.35 24.76
CA ARG A 176 -6.81 -0.80 24.73
C ARG A 176 -5.87 -1.85 24.15
N ILE A 177 -5.07 -1.46 23.18
CA ILE A 177 -4.06 -2.31 22.53
C ILE A 177 -2.69 -1.68 22.79
N ASP A 178 -1.73 -2.50 23.23
CA ASP A 178 -0.33 -2.08 23.21
C ASP A 178 0.23 -2.19 21.78
N THR A 179 -0.16 -1.19 21.00
CA THR A 179 0.17 -1.10 19.58
C THR A 179 1.67 -1.16 19.31
N ARG A 180 2.49 -0.55 20.20
CA ARG A 180 3.95 -0.54 20.03
C ARG A 180 4.51 -1.93 20.21
N ARG A 181 4.09 -2.64 21.24
CA ARG A 181 4.57 -3.99 21.51
C ARG A 181 4.22 -4.94 20.38
N GLU A 182 2.96 -5.01 19.96
CA GLU A 182 2.51 -5.86 18.86
C GLU A 182 3.25 -5.53 17.55
N PHE A 183 3.45 -4.24 17.27
CA PHE A 183 4.15 -3.78 16.07
C PHE A 183 5.59 -4.28 16.02
N TYR A 184 6.36 -4.14 17.10
CA TYR A 184 7.77 -4.56 17.12
C TYR A 184 7.94 -6.07 17.17
N GLU A 185 7.06 -6.81 17.85
CA GLU A 185 7.11 -8.28 17.90
C GLU A 185 6.88 -8.92 16.53
N GLN A 186 6.08 -8.31 15.65
CA GLN A 186 5.75 -8.86 14.33
C GLN A 186 6.67 -8.40 13.20
N GLN A 187 7.55 -7.42 13.42
CA GLN A 187 8.41 -6.86 12.35
C GLN A 187 9.39 -7.85 11.75
N ASP A 188 9.83 -8.83 12.52
CA ASP A 188 10.89 -9.77 12.14
C ASP A 188 10.37 -11.21 11.89
N ALA A 189 9.05 -11.40 11.88
CA ALA A 189 8.42 -12.70 11.69
C ALA A 189 8.23 -13.01 10.19
N PHE A 190 9.31 -13.34 9.46
CA PHE A 190 9.26 -13.71 8.05
C PHE A 190 9.20 -15.23 7.87
N GLU A 191 8.28 -15.70 7.01
CA GLU A 191 8.17 -17.13 6.66
C GLU A 191 9.22 -17.57 5.63
N LEU A 192 9.71 -16.63 4.79
CA LEU A 192 10.64 -16.90 3.71
C LEU A 192 12.02 -16.30 4.01
N ASP A 193 13.08 -17.07 3.75
CA ASP A 193 14.45 -16.65 4.00
C ASP A 193 15.34 -16.80 2.74
N PHE A 194 16.30 -15.89 2.56
CA PHE A 194 17.30 -15.98 1.50
C PHE A 194 18.26 -17.16 1.66
N ALA A 195 18.38 -17.72 2.88
CA ALA A 195 19.13 -18.95 3.13
C ALA A 195 18.63 -20.14 2.30
N ASP A 196 17.33 -20.18 1.97
CA ASP A 196 16.75 -21.22 1.12
C ASP A 196 17.21 -21.12 -0.35
N VAL A 197 17.73 -19.97 -0.77
CA VAL A 197 18.17 -19.72 -2.15
C VAL A 197 19.62 -20.14 -2.30
N ARG A 198 19.85 -21.20 -3.05
CA ARG A 198 21.20 -21.70 -3.36
C ARG A 198 21.76 -21.02 -4.59
N GLY A 199 22.99 -20.53 -4.52
CA GLY A 199 23.62 -19.78 -5.61
C GLY A 199 22.97 -18.42 -5.88
N GLN A 200 23.04 -17.95 -7.12
CA GLN A 200 22.47 -16.65 -7.56
C GLN A 200 23.05 -15.42 -6.82
N GLU A 201 24.35 -15.47 -6.49
CA GLU A 201 24.98 -14.44 -5.65
C GLU A 201 24.91 -13.03 -6.29
N SER A 202 25.06 -12.93 -7.61
CA SER A 202 24.92 -11.65 -8.32
C SER A 202 23.51 -11.05 -8.21
N VAL A 203 22.48 -11.90 -8.25
CA VAL A 203 21.08 -11.47 -8.12
C VAL A 203 20.74 -11.09 -6.69
N LYS A 204 21.22 -11.89 -5.72
CA LYS A 204 21.09 -11.56 -4.29
C LYS A 204 21.74 -10.21 -3.99
N ARG A 205 22.95 -9.96 -4.55
CA ARG A 205 23.63 -8.67 -4.42
C ARG A 205 22.83 -7.53 -5.05
N ALA A 206 22.28 -7.71 -6.24
CA ALA A 206 21.41 -6.72 -6.89
C ALA A 206 20.15 -6.41 -6.04
N LEU A 207 19.54 -7.43 -5.44
CA LEU A 207 18.39 -7.28 -4.53
C LEU A 207 18.77 -6.58 -3.23
N GLU A 208 19.95 -6.87 -2.66
CA GLU A 208 20.50 -6.17 -1.49
C GLU A 208 20.70 -4.68 -1.79
N VAL A 209 21.31 -4.33 -2.93
CA VAL A 209 21.48 -2.94 -3.38
C VAL A 209 20.12 -2.27 -3.59
N ALA A 210 19.18 -2.96 -4.25
CA ALA A 210 17.84 -2.47 -4.46
C ALA A 210 17.11 -2.19 -3.11
N ALA A 211 17.19 -3.10 -2.16
CA ALA A 211 16.62 -2.96 -0.82
C ALA A 211 17.23 -1.79 -0.04
N ALA A 212 18.56 -1.65 -0.11
CA ALA A 212 19.28 -0.60 0.60
C ALA A 212 18.96 0.80 0.06
N GLY A 213 18.86 0.95 -1.27
CA GLY A 213 18.61 2.25 -1.91
C GLY A 213 17.15 2.55 -2.21
N GLY A 214 16.25 1.58 -2.10
CA GLY A 214 14.86 1.69 -2.56
C GLY A 214 14.73 1.73 -4.09
N HIS A 215 15.66 1.05 -4.80
CA HIS A 215 15.74 1.04 -6.25
C HIS A 215 14.74 0.10 -6.90
N ASN A 216 14.18 0.51 -8.03
CA ASN A 216 13.40 -0.37 -8.90
C ASN A 216 14.32 -1.34 -9.63
N LEU A 217 13.89 -2.61 -9.75
CA LEU A 217 14.71 -3.68 -10.31
C LEU A 217 13.91 -4.56 -11.27
N ILE A 218 14.54 -4.94 -12.39
CA ILE A 218 13.99 -5.95 -13.31
C ILE A 218 14.94 -7.15 -13.41
N MET A 219 14.38 -8.35 -13.28
CA MET A 219 15.06 -9.63 -13.41
C MET A 219 14.75 -10.26 -14.77
N ILE A 220 15.80 -10.63 -15.50
CA ILE A 220 15.69 -11.24 -16.84
C ILE A 220 16.33 -12.61 -16.80
N GLY A 221 15.61 -13.63 -17.24
CA GLY A 221 16.17 -14.98 -17.27
C GLY A 221 15.18 -16.02 -17.75
N PRO A 222 15.62 -17.24 -18.03
CA PRO A 222 14.79 -18.31 -18.56
C PRO A 222 13.68 -18.72 -17.56
N PRO A 223 12.65 -19.41 -18.03
CA PRO A 223 11.66 -20.01 -17.16
C PRO A 223 12.32 -20.92 -16.11
N GLY A 224 11.81 -20.96 -14.89
CA GLY A 224 12.36 -21.79 -13.81
C GLY A 224 13.67 -21.30 -13.17
N SER A 225 14.22 -20.15 -13.56
CA SER A 225 15.45 -19.60 -12.97
C SER A 225 15.32 -19.04 -11.55
N GLY A 226 14.11 -19.03 -10.97
CA GLY A 226 13.87 -18.62 -9.59
C GLY A 226 13.50 -17.15 -9.37
N LYS A 227 13.17 -16.39 -10.44
CA LYS A 227 12.81 -14.96 -10.39
C LYS A 227 11.73 -14.65 -9.34
N SER A 228 10.59 -15.32 -9.42
CA SER A 228 9.45 -15.11 -8.51
C SER A 228 9.77 -15.57 -7.08
N MET A 229 10.60 -16.61 -6.92
CA MET A 229 11.08 -17.10 -5.62
C MET A 229 11.95 -16.05 -4.93
N LEU A 230 12.87 -15.43 -5.64
CA LEU A 230 13.74 -14.36 -5.14
C LEU A 230 12.93 -13.10 -4.78
N ALA A 231 12.00 -12.69 -5.66
CA ALA A 231 11.15 -11.54 -5.41
C ALA A 231 10.30 -11.67 -4.13
N LYS A 232 9.73 -12.85 -3.88
CA LYS A 232 8.91 -13.12 -2.67
C LYS A 232 9.71 -13.05 -1.37
N ARG A 233 11.04 -13.24 -1.41
CA ARG A 233 11.93 -13.16 -0.25
C ARG A 233 12.41 -11.73 0.03
N LEU A 234 12.25 -10.80 -0.92
CA LEU A 234 12.72 -9.43 -0.76
C LEU A 234 12.22 -8.72 0.50
N PRO A 235 10.95 -8.88 0.94
CA PRO A 235 10.48 -8.27 2.19
C PRO A 235 11.34 -8.62 3.41
N SER A 236 11.94 -9.82 3.47
CA SER A 236 12.75 -10.28 4.60
C SER A 236 14.09 -9.53 4.76
N ILE A 237 14.56 -8.85 3.71
CA ILE A 237 15.80 -8.05 3.75
C ILE A 237 15.52 -6.53 3.71
N LEU A 238 14.28 -6.10 3.53
CA LEU A 238 13.93 -4.68 3.57
C LEU A 238 14.09 -4.10 4.99
N PRO A 239 14.43 -2.80 5.12
CA PRO A 239 14.43 -2.14 6.41
C PRO A 239 13.01 -2.18 7.01
N PRO A 240 12.90 -2.27 8.36
CA PRO A 240 11.60 -2.29 9.02
C PRO A 240 10.79 -1.03 8.70
N LEU A 241 9.45 -1.11 8.79
CA LEU A 241 8.60 0.06 8.75
C LEU A 241 8.83 0.93 9.99
N SER A 242 8.85 2.23 9.84
CA SER A 242 8.63 3.15 10.95
C SER A 242 7.16 3.11 11.38
N LEU A 243 6.86 3.58 12.58
CA LEU A 243 5.48 3.62 13.06
C LEU A 243 4.60 4.53 12.19
N SER A 244 5.15 5.62 11.65
CA SER A 244 4.44 6.52 10.73
C SER A 244 4.16 5.87 9.37
N GLU A 245 5.15 5.18 8.78
CA GLU A 245 4.94 4.41 7.55
C GLU A 245 3.89 3.31 7.73
N SER A 246 3.94 2.61 8.88
CA SER A 246 2.97 1.57 9.23
C SER A 246 1.55 2.14 9.32
N LEU A 247 1.37 3.28 10.01
CA LEU A 247 0.07 3.92 10.17
C LEU A 247 -0.50 4.35 8.81
N GLU A 248 0.31 4.99 7.96
CA GLU A 248 -0.09 5.42 6.62
C GLU A 248 -0.49 4.22 5.73
N THR A 249 0.33 3.17 5.75
CA THR A 249 0.05 1.92 5.02
C THR A 249 -1.22 1.26 5.52
N THR A 250 -1.42 1.20 6.84
CA THR A 250 -2.60 0.60 7.45
C THR A 250 -3.87 1.38 7.10
N GLN A 251 -3.83 2.71 7.03
CA GLN A 251 -4.97 3.53 6.58
C GLN A 251 -5.42 3.18 5.17
N ILE A 252 -4.48 3.01 4.23
CA ILE A 252 -4.79 2.61 2.84
C ILE A 252 -5.50 1.25 2.82
N HIS A 253 -4.96 0.27 3.55
CA HIS A 253 -5.53 -1.06 3.63
C HIS A 253 -6.88 -1.10 4.36
N SER A 254 -7.08 -0.24 5.36
CA SER A 254 -8.35 -0.06 6.08
C SER A 254 -9.44 0.44 5.13
N VAL A 255 -9.18 1.49 4.37
CA VAL A 255 -10.13 2.03 3.37
C VAL A 255 -10.43 1.02 2.26
N ALA A 256 -9.43 0.25 1.83
CA ALA A 256 -9.61 -0.82 0.85
C ALA A 256 -10.40 -2.02 1.40
N GLY A 257 -10.61 -2.12 2.72
CA GLY A 257 -11.20 -3.29 3.36
C GLY A 257 -10.33 -4.54 3.24
N LYS A 258 -8.99 -4.37 3.25
CA LYS A 258 -8.00 -5.43 3.08
C LYS A 258 -7.22 -5.77 4.36
N LEU A 259 -7.61 -5.19 5.50
CA LEU A 259 -7.07 -5.59 6.80
C LEU A 259 -7.72 -6.89 7.28
N SER A 260 -6.93 -7.77 7.85
CA SER A 260 -7.48 -8.93 8.55
C SER A 260 -8.07 -8.50 9.91
N ARG A 261 -9.03 -9.28 10.43
CA ARG A 261 -9.69 -8.98 11.70
C ARG A 261 -8.74 -8.93 12.90
N ASP A 262 -7.61 -9.64 12.78
CA ASP A 262 -6.63 -9.76 13.85
C ASP A 262 -5.48 -8.75 13.73
N THR A 263 -5.46 -7.95 12.66
CA THR A 263 -4.40 -6.95 12.42
C THR A 263 -4.77 -5.62 13.07
N SER A 264 -3.91 -5.13 13.94
CA SER A 264 -3.97 -3.77 14.49
C SER A 264 -3.24 -2.79 13.58
N LEU A 265 -1.95 -3.03 13.33
CA LEU A 265 -1.11 -2.30 12.38
C LEU A 265 -0.40 -3.26 11.44
N ILE A 266 -0.17 -2.82 10.21
CA ILE A 266 0.73 -3.51 9.28
C ILE A 266 2.16 -3.30 9.76
N SER A 267 2.81 -4.36 10.21
CA SER A 267 4.17 -4.34 10.78
C SER A 267 5.26 -4.64 9.76
N GLN A 268 4.93 -5.32 8.67
CA GLN A 268 5.84 -5.67 7.59
C GLN A 268 5.52 -4.89 6.33
N ARG A 269 6.55 -4.63 5.50
CA ARG A 269 6.35 -3.96 4.20
C ARG A 269 5.47 -4.81 3.29
N PRO A 270 4.37 -4.26 2.74
CA PRO A 270 3.48 -5.01 1.86
C PRO A 270 4.22 -5.58 0.64
N PHE A 271 3.89 -6.81 0.26
CA PHE A 271 4.30 -7.42 -0.99
C PHE A 271 3.07 -7.69 -1.84
N ARG A 272 2.91 -6.94 -2.93
CA ARG A 272 1.77 -7.06 -3.85
C ARG A 272 2.25 -7.65 -5.15
N ALA A 273 1.63 -8.75 -5.56
CA ALA A 273 1.98 -9.50 -6.78
C ALA A 273 0.71 -9.77 -7.60
N PRO A 274 0.18 -8.76 -8.30
CA PRO A 274 -0.99 -8.96 -9.14
C PRO A 274 -0.68 -9.87 -10.32
N HIS A 275 -1.66 -10.66 -10.74
CA HIS A 275 -1.55 -11.50 -11.92
C HIS A 275 -1.40 -10.65 -13.20
N HIS A 276 -0.70 -11.14 -14.23
CA HIS A 276 -0.46 -10.40 -15.47
C HIS A 276 -1.74 -10.03 -16.26
N THR A 277 -2.89 -10.66 -15.95
CA THR A 277 -4.20 -10.31 -16.54
C THR A 277 -4.92 -9.17 -15.79
N ILE A 278 -4.27 -8.52 -14.83
CA ILE A 278 -4.86 -7.43 -14.06
C ILE A 278 -5.37 -6.30 -14.97
N SER A 279 -6.56 -5.77 -14.67
CA SER A 279 -7.06 -4.59 -15.36
C SER A 279 -6.39 -3.30 -14.87
N GLN A 280 -6.39 -2.26 -15.72
CA GLN A 280 -5.88 -0.94 -15.33
C GLN A 280 -6.58 -0.40 -14.07
N VAL A 281 -7.90 -0.58 -13.95
CA VAL A 281 -8.67 -0.13 -12.79
C VAL A 281 -8.27 -0.90 -11.51
N ALA A 282 -8.02 -2.19 -11.60
CA ALA A 282 -7.58 -2.96 -10.44
C ALA A 282 -6.15 -2.58 -10.01
N LEU A 283 -5.29 -2.22 -10.96
CA LEU A 283 -3.92 -1.80 -10.66
C LEU A 283 -3.86 -0.40 -10.03
N VAL A 284 -4.54 0.57 -10.66
CA VAL A 284 -4.53 2.00 -10.28
C VAL A 284 -5.49 2.29 -9.14
N GLY A 285 -6.63 1.63 -9.16
CA GLY A 285 -7.79 1.96 -8.36
C GLY A 285 -8.88 2.63 -9.20
N GLY A 286 -10.03 2.80 -8.63
CA GLY A 286 -11.20 3.40 -9.30
C GLY A 286 -12.52 2.84 -8.82
N GLY A 287 -13.50 2.83 -9.70
CA GLY A 287 -14.89 2.50 -9.39
C GLY A 287 -15.77 3.73 -9.27
N THR A 288 -17.06 3.53 -9.00
CA THR A 288 -18.02 4.61 -8.73
C THR A 288 -17.68 5.34 -7.43
N ASN A 289 -17.22 4.59 -6.42
CA ASN A 289 -16.56 5.10 -5.23
C ASN A 289 -15.06 4.75 -5.36
N PRO A 290 -14.16 5.75 -5.55
CA PRO A 290 -12.76 5.51 -5.84
C PRO A 290 -12.07 4.72 -4.73
N GLN A 291 -11.75 3.44 -5.01
CA GLN A 291 -11.00 2.56 -4.10
C GLN A 291 -9.53 2.51 -4.51
N PRO A 292 -8.59 2.37 -3.56
CA PRO A 292 -7.17 2.21 -3.88
C PRO A 292 -6.92 0.88 -4.62
N GLY A 293 -6.06 0.92 -5.65
CA GLY A 293 -5.62 -0.25 -6.40
C GLY A 293 -4.36 -0.90 -5.83
N GLU A 294 -3.82 -1.90 -6.54
CA GLU A 294 -2.62 -2.66 -6.12
C GLU A 294 -1.38 -1.75 -5.95
N ILE A 295 -1.27 -0.68 -6.75
CA ILE A 295 -0.20 0.33 -6.62
C ILE A 295 -0.24 1.00 -5.24
N SER A 296 -1.42 1.45 -4.80
CA SER A 296 -1.59 2.09 -3.48
C SER A 296 -1.47 1.07 -2.34
N LEU A 297 -1.94 -0.17 -2.55
CA LEU A 297 -1.78 -1.26 -1.58
C LEU A 297 -0.32 -1.71 -1.41
N ALA A 298 0.54 -1.42 -2.39
CA ALA A 298 1.99 -1.65 -2.30
C ALA A 298 2.75 -0.50 -1.61
N HIS A 299 2.06 0.53 -1.14
CA HIS A 299 2.68 1.70 -0.49
C HIS A 299 3.60 1.28 0.65
N ASN A 300 4.79 1.89 0.73
CA ASN A 300 5.89 1.56 1.64
C ASN A 300 6.39 0.10 1.54
N GLY A 301 6.09 -0.59 0.44
CA GLY A 301 6.43 -1.97 0.21
C GLY A 301 6.90 -2.25 -1.22
N VAL A 302 6.53 -3.41 -1.73
CA VAL A 302 6.96 -3.94 -3.03
C VAL A 302 5.77 -4.22 -3.92
N LEU A 303 5.82 -3.71 -5.15
CA LEU A 303 4.95 -4.15 -6.24
C LEU A 303 5.76 -5.07 -7.15
N PHE A 304 5.41 -6.35 -7.14
CA PHE A 304 6.04 -7.35 -8.00
C PHE A 304 5.19 -7.62 -9.24
N LEU A 305 5.78 -7.36 -10.41
CA LEU A 305 5.15 -7.64 -11.70
C LEU A 305 5.88 -8.81 -12.37
N ASP A 306 5.29 -10.00 -12.26
CA ASP A 306 5.80 -11.17 -12.95
C ASP A 306 5.42 -11.14 -14.44
N GLU A 307 6.29 -11.66 -15.29
CA GLU A 307 6.07 -11.70 -16.75
C GLU A 307 5.66 -10.31 -17.31
N MET A 308 6.39 -9.26 -16.90
CA MET A 308 6.04 -7.86 -17.21
C MET A 308 5.66 -7.60 -18.68
N PRO A 309 6.31 -8.18 -19.72
CA PRO A 309 5.91 -7.99 -21.12
C PRO A 309 4.56 -8.63 -21.50
N GLU A 310 3.97 -9.49 -20.65
CA GLU A 310 2.65 -10.07 -20.89
C GLU A 310 1.50 -9.20 -20.37
N LEU A 311 1.79 -8.18 -19.57
CA LEU A 311 0.83 -7.16 -19.18
C LEU A 311 0.39 -6.33 -20.39
N ALA A 312 -0.87 -5.92 -20.42
CA ALA A 312 -1.36 -5.01 -21.44
C ALA A 312 -0.57 -3.69 -21.41
N ARG A 313 -0.26 -3.14 -22.59
CA ARG A 313 0.53 -1.90 -22.71
C ARG A 313 -0.08 -0.74 -21.93
N SER A 314 -1.42 -0.62 -21.92
CA SER A 314 -2.14 0.40 -21.14
C SER A 314 -1.91 0.27 -19.63
N VAL A 315 -1.73 -0.96 -19.13
CA VAL A 315 -1.43 -1.25 -17.72
C VAL A 315 0.01 -0.87 -17.38
N LEU A 316 0.96 -1.09 -18.29
CA LEU A 316 2.36 -0.70 -18.08
C LEU A 316 2.56 0.82 -18.11
N GLU A 317 1.90 1.52 -19.03
CA GLU A 317 2.07 2.98 -19.17
C GLU A 317 1.55 3.77 -17.95
N VAL A 318 0.53 3.28 -17.24
CA VAL A 318 0.02 3.97 -16.05
C VAL A 318 0.96 3.91 -14.85
N LEU A 319 1.98 3.03 -14.85
CA LEU A 319 3.01 2.97 -13.81
C LEU A 319 3.98 4.17 -13.85
N ARG A 320 4.08 4.86 -15.00
CA ARG A 320 5.08 5.92 -15.20
C ARG A 320 4.94 7.06 -14.21
N GLN A 321 3.73 7.54 -13.99
CA GLN A 321 3.46 8.64 -13.06
C GLN A 321 3.67 8.21 -11.60
N PRO A 322 3.10 7.11 -11.09
CA PRO A 322 3.35 6.65 -9.72
C PRO A 322 4.82 6.43 -9.36
N LEU A 323 5.63 5.96 -10.32
CA LEU A 323 7.06 5.75 -10.10
C LEU A 323 7.85 7.06 -9.95
N GLU A 324 7.35 8.18 -10.50
CA GLU A 324 7.96 9.50 -10.34
C GLU A 324 7.38 10.28 -9.17
N ASP A 325 6.04 10.45 -9.17
CA ASP A 325 5.34 11.33 -8.24
C ASP A 325 5.08 10.69 -6.87
N ARG A 326 5.20 9.35 -6.76
CA ARG A 326 4.91 8.54 -5.57
C ARG A 326 3.50 8.75 -5.02
N LYS A 327 2.61 9.16 -5.87
CA LYS A 327 1.17 9.35 -5.61
C LYS A 327 0.38 9.05 -6.86
N ILE A 328 -0.88 8.68 -6.66
CA ILE A 328 -1.81 8.41 -7.73
C ILE A 328 -3.10 9.18 -7.50
N THR A 329 -3.55 9.88 -8.54
CA THR A 329 -4.78 10.66 -8.49
C THR A 329 -5.85 9.95 -9.29
N ILE A 330 -6.96 9.60 -8.64
CA ILE A 330 -8.13 9.01 -9.27
C ILE A 330 -9.17 10.11 -9.44
N SER A 331 -9.25 10.64 -10.68
CA SER A 331 -10.23 11.69 -11.02
C SER A 331 -11.48 11.07 -11.64
N ARG A 332 -12.65 11.45 -11.12
CA ARG A 332 -13.99 11.12 -11.61
C ARG A 332 -14.84 12.38 -11.61
N ALA A 333 -15.94 12.37 -12.35
CA ALA A 333 -16.81 13.56 -12.49
C ALA A 333 -17.22 14.22 -11.15
N LYS A 334 -17.27 13.45 -10.06
CA LYS A 334 -17.69 13.92 -8.73
C LYS A 334 -16.62 13.81 -7.66
N TYR A 335 -15.45 13.20 -7.95
CA TYR A 335 -14.41 12.91 -6.97
C TYR A 335 -13.03 13.12 -7.57
N ASN A 336 -12.15 13.69 -6.77
CA ASN A 336 -10.72 13.72 -7.02
C ASN A 336 -10.03 13.23 -5.76
N VAL A 337 -9.57 11.97 -5.80
CA VAL A 337 -8.96 11.30 -4.64
C VAL A 337 -7.51 11.02 -4.95
N GLU A 338 -6.63 11.40 -4.04
CA GLU A 338 -5.20 11.12 -4.12
C GLU A 338 -4.82 10.04 -3.10
N TYR A 339 -4.09 9.04 -3.56
CA TYR A 339 -3.49 8.01 -2.70
C TYR A 339 -1.98 8.05 -2.78
N PRO A 340 -1.25 7.96 -1.66
CA PRO A 340 0.18 7.77 -1.69
C PRO A 340 0.52 6.39 -2.23
N CYS A 341 1.63 6.28 -2.98
CA CYS A 341 2.08 5.04 -3.60
C CYS A 341 3.61 4.99 -3.72
N SER A 342 4.29 5.23 -2.62
CA SER A 342 5.75 5.06 -2.53
C SER A 342 6.08 3.57 -2.42
N PHE A 343 6.23 2.90 -3.54
CA PHE A 343 6.56 1.48 -3.61
C PHE A 343 7.88 1.26 -4.35
N MET A 344 8.50 0.11 -4.14
CA MET A 344 9.61 -0.41 -4.92
C MET A 344 9.06 -1.35 -5.99
N LEU A 345 9.31 -1.03 -7.27
CA LEU A 345 8.93 -1.89 -8.38
C LEU A 345 9.99 -2.99 -8.56
N ILE A 346 9.55 -4.23 -8.41
CA ILE A 346 10.33 -5.41 -8.81
C ILE A 346 9.59 -6.05 -9.99
N ALA A 347 10.28 -6.23 -11.10
CA ALA A 347 9.72 -6.86 -12.27
C ALA A 347 10.48 -8.11 -12.65
N SER A 348 9.81 -9.04 -13.31
CA SER A 348 10.47 -10.17 -13.95
C SER A 348 10.06 -10.27 -15.42
N MET A 349 10.96 -10.81 -16.23
CA MET A 349 10.66 -11.14 -17.62
C MET A 349 11.53 -12.27 -18.13
N ASN A 350 11.09 -12.91 -19.21
CA ASN A 350 11.91 -13.81 -19.98
C ASN A 350 12.76 -13.02 -21.00
N PRO A 351 13.89 -13.56 -21.50
CA PRO A 351 14.73 -12.84 -22.46
C PRO A 351 14.12 -12.77 -23.87
N CYS A 352 13.14 -13.62 -24.18
CA CYS A 352 12.42 -13.68 -25.45
C CYS A 352 11.08 -14.42 -25.27
N PRO A 353 10.20 -14.48 -26.30
CA PRO A 353 8.92 -15.21 -26.20
C PRO A 353 9.04 -16.69 -25.83
N CYS A 354 10.06 -17.42 -26.34
CA CYS A 354 10.27 -18.81 -25.93
C CYS A 354 10.98 -18.98 -24.59
N GLY A 355 11.63 -17.91 -24.09
CA GLY A 355 12.30 -17.89 -22.79
C GLY A 355 13.77 -18.29 -22.79
N TYR A 356 14.35 -18.73 -23.91
CA TYR A 356 15.68 -19.37 -23.96
C TYR A 356 16.74 -18.57 -24.72
N TYR A 357 16.52 -17.31 -25.04
CA TYR A 357 17.53 -16.49 -25.72
C TYR A 357 18.73 -16.26 -24.77
N GLY A 358 19.92 -16.63 -25.26
CA GLY A 358 21.16 -16.59 -24.46
C GLY A 358 21.31 -17.73 -23.44
N ASP A 359 20.43 -18.74 -23.43
CA ASP A 359 20.55 -19.91 -22.56
C ASP A 359 21.61 -20.89 -23.18
N PRO A 360 22.63 -21.29 -22.41
CA PRO A 360 23.67 -22.19 -22.92
C PRO A 360 23.19 -23.62 -23.09
N THR A 361 22.06 -24.01 -22.49
CA THR A 361 21.56 -25.39 -22.47
C THR A 361 20.37 -25.63 -23.40
N HIS A 362 19.65 -24.58 -23.77
CA HIS A 362 18.45 -24.67 -24.60
C HIS A 362 18.56 -23.76 -25.84
N HIS A 363 18.22 -24.29 -27.00
CA HIS A 363 18.22 -23.51 -28.23
C HIS A 363 17.02 -22.56 -28.31
N CYS A 364 17.28 -21.28 -28.57
CA CYS A 364 16.23 -20.29 -28.79
C CYS A 364 15.66 -20.43 -30.21
N ALA A 365 14.35 -20.61 -30.33
CA ALA A 365 13.65 -20.72 -31.61
C ALA A 365 13.13 -19.35 -32.15
N CYS A 366 13.35 -18.25 -31.44
CA CYS A 366 12.85 -16.94 -31.81
C CYS A 366 13.72 -16.25 -32.85
N THR A 367 13.10 -15.62 -33.83
CA THR A 367 13.81 -14.73 -34.75
C THR A 367 14.18 -13.41 -34.08
N PRO A 368 15.24 -12.69 -34.54
CA PRO A 368 15.60 -11.39 -33.99
C PRO A 368 14.45 -10.39 -33.95
N GLY A 369 13.59 -10.37 -34.98
CA GLY A 369 12.41 -9.52 -35.03
C GLY A 369 11.31 -9.89 -34.02
N GLN A 370 11.21 -11.16 -33.61
CA GLN A 370 10.32 -11.58 -32.51
C GLN A 370 10.86 -11.15 -31.17
N ILE A 371 12.16 -11.29 -30.93
CA ILE A 371 12.84 -10.85 -29.73
C ILE A 371 12.66 -9.33 -29.55
N GLN A 372 12.95 -8.56 -30.61
CA GLN A 372 12.82 -7.10 -30.57
C GLN A 372 11.37 -6.64 -30.30
N ARG A 373 10.38 -7.29 -30.94
CA ARG A 373 8.96 -6.99 -30.68
C ARG A 373 8.55 -7.31 -29.25
N TYR A 374 9.08 -8.38 -28.68
CA TYR A 374 8.82 -8.75 -27.28
C TYR A 374 9.42 -7.72 -26.31
N MET A 375 10.67 -7.34 -26.52
CA MET A 375 11.34 -6.30 -25.71
C MET A 375 10.63 -4.95 -25.81
N ASN A 376 10.18 -4.56 -26.98
CA ASN A 376 9.47 -3.29 -27.23
C ASN A 376 8.06 -3.22 -26.61
N LYS A 377 7.53 -4.31 -26.03
CA LYS A 377 6.31 -4.25 -25.24
C LYS A 377 6.50 -3.36 -24.00
N ILE A 378 7.70 -3.30 -23.43
CA ILE A 378 8.08 -2.37 -22.37
C ILE A 378 8.64 -1.12 -23.04
N SER A 379 8.00 0.02 -22.79
CA SER A 379 8.46 1.28 -23.39
C SER A 379 9.80 1.75 -22.80
N GLY A 380 10.65 2.38 -23.63
CA GLY A 380 11.90 2.98 -23.19
C GLY A 380 11.72 3.90 -21.96
N PRO A 381 10.74 4.83 -21.96
CA PRO A 381 10.47 5.65 -20.78
C PRO A 381 10.13 4.90 -19.51
N LEU A 382 9.55 3.70 -19.57
CA LEU A 382 9.31 2.87 -18.41
C LEU A 382 10.59 2.15 -17.94
N LEU A 383 11.39 1.61 -18.87
CA LEU A 383 12.71 1.03 -18.58
C LEU A 383 13.65 2.06 -17.94
N ASP A 384 13.62 3.29 -18.44
CA ASP A 384 14.38 4.41 -17.84
C ASP A 384 14.08 4.66 -16.35
N ARG A 385 12.93 4.19 -15.84
CA ARG A 385 12.54 4.31 -14.43
C ARG A 385 12.92 3.11 -13.57
N ILE A 386 13.48 2.08 -14.18
CA ILE A 386 14.04 0.91 -13.50
C ILE A 386 15.54 1.13 -13.35
N ASP A 387 16.03 1.15 -12.11
CA ASP A 387 17.42 1.52 -11.81
C ASP A 387 18.39 0.37 -12.04
N ILE A 388 17.95 -0.86 -11.75
CA ILE A 388 18.78 -2.07 -11.73
C ILE A 388 18.20 -3.11 -12.70
N HIS A 389 19.02 -3.55 -13.65
CA HIS A 389 18.72 -4.64 -14.57
C HIS A 389 19.61 -5.83 -14.21
N CYS A 390 19.01 -6.97 -13.89
CA CYS A 390 19.73 -8.15 -13.42
C CYS A 390 19.42 -9.37 -14.31
N GLU A 391 20.47 -9.99 -14.86
CA GLU A 391 20.35 -11.23 -15.60
C GLU A 391 20.45 -12.42 -14.65
N ILE A 392 19.50 -13.35 -14.74
CA ILE A 392 19.44 -14.57 -13.94
C ILE A 392 19.69 -15.76 -14.85
N GLN A 393 20.68 -16.55 -14.51
CA GLN A 393 20.95 -17.82 -15.21
C GLN A 393 20.27 -18.99 -14.46
N ALA A 394 19.85 -20.00 -15.20
CA ALA A 394 19.39 -21.24 -14.59
C ALA A 394 20.56 -21.94 -13.88
N VAL A 395 20.35 -22.38 -12.64
CA VAL A 395 21.36 -23.18 -11.92
C VAL A 395 21.18 -24.64 -12.31
N PRO A 396 22.24 -25.32 -12.86
CA PRO A 396 22.17 -26.72 -13.21
C PRO A 396 21.83 -27.60 -11.99
N PHE A 397 20.98 -28.61 -12.19
CA PHE A 397 20.53 -29.51 -11.11
C PHE A 397 21.70 -30.17 -10.35
N ALA A 398 22.76 -30.55 -11.06
CA ALA A 398 23.96 -31.14 -10.48
C ALA A 398 24.66 -30.22 -9.47
N GLN A 399 24.57 -28.91 -9.66
CA GLN A 399 25.13 -27.91 -8.75
C GLN A 399 24.21 -27.65 -7.55
N LEU A 400 22.88 -27.67 -7.74
CA LEU A 400 21.91 -27.41 -6.66
C LEU A 400 22.04 -28.37 -5.48
N SER A 401 22.37 -29.65 -5.75
CA SER A 401 22.54 -30.68 -4.71
C SER A 401 23.79 -30.50 -3.86
N GLN A 402 24.82 -29.84 -4.39
CA GLN A 402 26.13 -29.66 -3.73
C GLN A 402 26.32 -28.25 -3.13
N MET A 403 25.46 -27.30 -3.46
CA MET A 403 25.57 -25.94 -2.95
C MET A 403 25.18 -25.84 -1.47
N GLN A 404 25.97 -25.08 -0.73
CA GLN A 404 25.67 -24.69 0.65
C GLN A 404 24.40 -23.83 0.70
N PRO A 405 23.67 -23.81 1.83
CA PRO A 405 22.60 -22.84 2.06
C PRO A 405 23.08 -21.41 1.78
N GLY A 406 22.18 -20.55 1.32
CA GLY A 406 22.49 -19.14 1.09
C GLY A 406 22.73 -18.37 2.41
N GLU A 407 23.15 -17.12 2.27
CA GLU A 407 23.28 -16.23 3.42
C GLU A 407 21.89 -15.94 4.03
N PRO A 408 21.73 -16.01 5.38
CA PRO A 408 20.44 -15.73 6.02
C PRO A 408 19.96 -14.30 5.77
N SER A 409 18.66 -14.14 5.56
CA SER A 409 18.01 -12.83 5.38
C SER A 409 18.35 -11.84 6.48
N ALA A 410 18.46 -12.31 7.73
CA ALA A 410 18.78 -11.47 8.88
C ALA A 410 20.14 -10.77 8.74
N VAL A 411 21.16 -11.45 8.18
CA VAL A 411 22.50 -10.87 7.96
C VAL A 411 22.47 -9.82 6.87
N ILE A 412 21.84 -10.14 5.73
CA ILE A 412 21.66 -9.19 4.63
C ILE A 412 20.88 -7.95 5.11
N ARG A 413 19.79 -8.18 5.87
CA ARG A 413 18.95 -7.11 6.42
C ARG A 413 19.73 -6.16 7.33
N GLN A 414 20.66 -6.66 8.14
CA GLN A 414 21.50 -5.81 8.98
C GLN A 414 22.37 -4.85 8.15
N ARG A 415 22.96 -5.31 7.04
CA ARG A 415 23.72 -4.44 6.13
C ARG A 415 22.82 -3.40 5.47
N VAL A 416 21.63 -3.81 5.04
CA VAL A 416 20.60 -2.91 4.45
C VAL A 416 20.18 -1.84 5.46
N ILE A 417 19.89 -2.22 6.71
CA ILE A 417 19.51 -1.27 7.78
C ILE A 417 20.64 -0.28 8.05
N LYS A 418 21.90 -0.77 8.11
CA LYS A 418 23.06 0.11 8.32
C LYS A 418 23.20 1.15 7.20
N ALA A 419 23.09 0.74 5.94
CA ALA A 419 23.13 1.65 4.80
C ALA A 419 21.95 2.63 4.81
N ARG A 420 20.75 2.17 5.21
CA ARG A 420 19.57 3.04 5.29
C ARG A 420 19.69 4.10 6.38
N LYS A 421 20.29 3.78 7.53
CA LYS A 421 20.58 4.77 8.59
C LYS A 421 21.50 5.89 8.11
N ILE A 422 22.50 5.57 7.28
CA ILE A 422 23.37 6.59 6.66
C ILE A 422 22.53 7.53 5.77
N GLN A 423 21.59 6.98 5.01
CA GLN A 423 20.70 7.76 4.14
C GLN A 423 19.71 8.61 4.96
N GLU A 424 19.13 8.08 6.03
CA GLU A 424 18.24 8.82 6.94
C GLU A 424 18.93 10.05 7.53
N GLU A 425 20.17 9.91 7.99
CA GLU A 425 20.94 11.04 8.51
C GLU A 425 21.28 12.04 7.41
N ARG A 426 21.70 11.56 6.22
CA ARG A 426 21.99 12.39 5.04
C ARG A 426 20.80 13.24 4.61
N PHE A 427 19.60 12.67 4.63
CA PHE A 427 18.39 13.31 4.13
C PHE A 427 17.51 13.96 5.21
N LYS A 428 17.98 14.04 6.43
CA LYS A 428 17.21 14.55 7.58
C LYS A 428 16.64 15.96 7.38
N SER A 429 17.35 16.81 6.62
CA SER A 429 16.91 18.15 6.28
C SER A 429 16.01 18.24 5.03
N TYR A 430 15.81 17.12 4.31
CA TYR A 430 15.08 17.07 3.05
C TYR A 430 13.73 16.38 3.24
N LYS A 431 12.64 17.16 3.23
CA LYS A 431 11.28 16.59 3.38
C LYS A 431 10.91 15.66 2.22
N GLY A 432 10.41 14.47 2.53
CA GLY A 432 9.92 13.52 1.54
C GLY A 432 11.00 12.70 0.83
N ILE A 433 12.28 12.82 1.22
CA ILE A 433 13.39 12.03 0.69
C ILE A 433 13.88 11.08 1.79
N TYR A 434 13.79 9.78 1.55
CA TYR A 434 14.10 8.75 2.55
C TYR A 434 15.13 7.73 2.06
N SER A 435 15.51 7.78 0.77
CA SER A 435 16.43 6.82 0.17
C SER A 435 17.16 7.40 -1.03
N ASN A 436 18.28 6.78 -1.41
CA ASN A 436 19.09 7.26 -2.53
C ASN A 436 18.35 7.24 -3.87
N ALA A 437 17.42 6.30 -4.09
CA ALA A 437 16.59 6.29 -5.29
C ALA A 437 15.73 7.56 -5.45
N MET A 438 15.45 8.26 -4.35
CA MET A 438 14.64 9.48 -4.33
C MET A 438 15.45 10.76 -4.56
N MET A 439 16.79 10.70 -4.58
CA MET A 439 17.63 11.89 -4.79
C MET A 439 17.24 12.63 -6.07
N THR A 440 17.17 13.96 -5.96
CA THR A 440 17.04 14.87 -7.10
C THR A 440 18.39 15.06 -7.79
N GLU A 441 18.40 15.65 -8.97
CA GLU A 441 19.64 15.94 -9.71
C GLU A 441 20.59 16.83 -8.91
N ARG A 442 20.07 17.84 -8.22
CA ARG A 442 20.87 18.69 -7.32
C ARG A 442 21.56 17.87 -6.21
N MET A 443 20.83 16.92 -5.62
CA MET A 443 21.38 16.07 -4.56
C MET A 443 22.43 15.09 -5.06
N LEU A 444 22.38 14.69 -6.34
CA LEU A 444 23.41 13.85 -6.94
C LEU A 444 24.75 14.57 -7.00
N HIS A 445 24.78 15.86 -7.34
CA HIS A 445 25.99 16.68 -7.29
C HIS A 445 26.52 16.86 -5.87
N GLU A 446 25.64 16.86 -4.87
CA GLU A 446 26.04 17.06 -3.47
C GLU A 446 26.55 15.76 -2.83
N PHE A 447 25.90 14.61 -3.09
CA PHE A 447 26.12 13.38 -2.33
C PHE A 447 26.71 12.21 -3.13
N ALA A 448 26.69 12.29 -4.47
CA ALA A 448 27.11 11.20 -5.35
C ALA A 448 28.10 11.65 -6.44
N GLU A 449 28.79 12.78 -6.23
CA GLU A 449 29.78 13.28 -7.17
C GLU A 449 30.97 12.29 -7.26
N PRO A 450 31.27 11.74 -8.46
CA PRO A 450 32.37 10.81 -8.64
C PRO A 450 33.71 11.57 -8.70
N ASP A 451 34.79 10.91 -8.30
CA ASP A 451 36.15 11.44 -8.53
C ASP A 451 36.52 11.43 -10.02
N ALA A 452 37.65 12.05 -10.37
CA ALA A 452 38.09 12.20 -11.79
C ALA A 452 38.23 10.84 -12.51
N ALA A 453 38.75 9.81 -11.82
CA ALA A 453 38.92 8.48 -12.39
C ALA A 453 37.58 7.79 -12.64
N SER A 454 36.67 7.92 -11.69
CA SER A 454 35.28 7.42 -11.79
C SER A 454 34.49 8.13 -12.89
N LEU A 455 34.71 9.43 -13.06
CA LEU A 455 34.06 10.23 -14.11
C LEU A 455 34.52 9.78 -15.51
N ASP A 456 35.84 9.53 -15.70
CA ASP A 456 36.38 9.00 -16.96
C ASP A 456 35.83 7.62 -17.29
N MET A 457 35.77 6.72 -16.29
CA MET A 457 35.15 5.41 -16.47
C MET A 457 33.67 5.52 -16.88
N LEU A 458 32.93 6.41 -16.23
CA LEU A 458 31.52 6.63 -16.52
C LEU A 458 31.32 7.21 -17.94
N ARG A 459 32.17 8.17 -18.34
CA ARG A 459 32.17 8.72 -19.70
C ARG A 459 32.40 7.63 -20.76
N MET A 460 33.44 6.80 -20.59
CA MET A 460 33.72 5.69 -21.51
C MET A 460 32.55 4.69 -21.58
N ALA A 461 31.90 4.40 -20.43
CA ALA A 461 30.73 3.53 -20.41
C ALA A 461 29.55 4.16 -21.15
N MET A 462 29.29 5.46 -20.93
CA MET A 462 28.21 6.20 -21.62
C MET A 462 28.38 6.16 -23.13
N GLU A 463 29.59 6.42 -23.62
CA GLU A 463 29.92 6.40 -25.07
C GLU A 463 29.81 4.99 -25.65
N ARG A 464 30.46 4.00 -25.01
CA ARG A 464 30.52 2.61 -25.49
C ARG A 464 29.15 1.92 -25.46
N LEU A 465 28.35 2.16 -24.44
CA LEU A 465 27.04 1.52 -24.25
C LEU A 465 25.88 2.40 -24.75
N LYS A 466 26.16 3.57 -25.32
CA LYS A 466 25.17 4.55 -25.82
C LYS A 466 24.09 4.86 -24.78
N LEU A 467 24.50 5.07 -23.53
CA LEU A 467 23.58 5.31 -22.42
C LEU A 467 22.99 6.74 -22.47
N SER A 468 21.76 6.90 -22.01
CA SER A 468 21.10 8.21 -21.93
C SER A 468 21.57 9.02 -20.72
N ALA A 469 21.32 10.34 -20.72
CA ALA A 469 21.55 11.20 -19.55
C ALA A 469 20.76 10.74 -18.31
N ARG A 470 19.59 10.12 -18.50
CA ARG A 470 18.83 9.53 -17.41
C ARG A 470 19.54 8.31 -16.81
N ALA A 471 20.15 7.47 -17.65
CA ALA A 471 20.96 6.36 -17.19
C ALA A 471 22.15 6.81 -16.35
N TYR A 472 22.78 7.94 -16.70
CA TYR A 472 23.84 8.58 -15.89
C TYR A 472 23.36 8.84 -14.45
N ASN A 473 22.24 9.54 -14.29
CA ASN A 473 21.69 9.85 -12.97
C ASN A 473 21.33 8.56 -12.18
N ARG A 474 20.82 7.51 -12.86
CA ARG A 474 20.51 6.21 -12.23
C ARG A 474 21.76 5.49 -11.74
N ILE A 475 22.82 5.46 -12.57
CA ILE A 475 24.11 4.88 -12.18
C ILE A 475 24.64 5.57 -10.91
N LEU A 476 24.60 6.90 -10.84
CA LEU A 476 25.06 7.64 -9.66
C LEU A 476 24.25 7.31 -8.40
N LYS A 477 22.92 7.20 -8.50
CA LYS A 477 22.06 6.79 -7.38
C LYS A 477 22.41 5.39 -6.85
N VAL A 478 22.60 4.46 -7.78
CA VAL A 478 22.96 3.08 -7.44
C VAL A 478 24.37 3.01 -6.87
N ALA A 479 25.35 3.71 -7.48
CA ALA A 479 26.72 3.77 -6.99
C ALA A 479 26.82 4.37 -5.57
N ARG A 480 26.02 5.43 -5.27
CA ARG A 480 25.94 5.98 -3.91
C ARG A 480 25.41 4.92 -2.92
N THR A 481 24.43 4.12 -3.33
CA THR A 481 23.90 3.06 -2.47
C THR A 481 24.93 1.95 -2.23
N ILE A 482 25.68 1.56 -3.25
CA ILE A 482 26.78 0.59 -3.12
C ILE A 482 27.86 1.11 -2.17
N ALA A 483 28.21 2.40 -2.28
CA ALA A 483 29.15 3.04 -1.37
C ALA A 483 28.64 3.09 0.08
N ASP A 484 27.32 3.34 0.29
CA ASP A 484 26.70 3.30 1.63
C ASP A 484 26.76 1.88 2.23
N LEU A 485 26.52 0.83 1.42
CA LEU A 485 26.64 -0.56 1.83
C LEU A 485 28.10 -0.92 2.19
N ALA A 486 29.07 -0.36 1.48
CA ALA A 486 30.50 -0.52 1.77
C ALA A 486 30.97 0.35 2.96
N GLY A 487 30.14 1.28 3.46
CA GLY A 487 30.49 2.24 4.50
C GLY A 487 31.47 3.32 4.02
N SER A 488 31.55 3.57 2.70
CA SER A 488 32.42 4.60 2.12
C SER A 488 31.70 5.95 2.09
N GLU A 489 32.40 7.01 2.52
CA GLU A 489 31.90 8.38 2.45
C GLU A 489 31.81 8.89 1.01
N LYS A 490 32.74 8.45 0.15
CA LYS A 490 32.82 8.87 -1.26
C LYS A 490 32.40 7.76 -2.21
N VAL A 491 31.94 8.16 -3.38
CA VAL A 491 31.69 7.23 -4.48
C VAL A 491 33.00 7.01 -5.23
N GLU A 492 33.51 5.77 -5.16
CA GLU A 492 34.77 5.36 -5.76
C GLU A 492 34.53 4.56 -7.06
N SER A 493 35.59 4.36 -7.86
CA SER A 493 35.53 3.69 -9.17
C SER A 493 34.93 2.27 -9.09
N GLN A 494 35.17 1.51 -8.02
CA GLN A 494 34.57 0.20 -7.81
C GLN A 494 33.04 0.25 -7.69
N HIS A 495 32.50 1.28 -7.05
CA HIS A 495 31.06 1.48 -6.87
C HIS A 495 30.38 1.85 -8.20
N ILE A 496 31.06 2.67 -9.01
CA ILE A 496 30.61 3.04 -10.36
C ILE A 496 30.65 1.82 -11.29
N ALA A 497 31.72 1.01 -11.23
CA ALA A 497 31.85 -0.19 -12.05
C ALA A 497 30.72 -1.20 -11.78
N GLU A 498 30.42 -1.45 -10.49
CA GLU A 498 29.30 -2.33 -10.11
C GLU A 498 27.95 -1.74 -10.62
N ALA A 499 27.72 -0.45 -10.45
CA ALA A 499 26.49 0.22 -10.87
C ALA A 499 26.29 0.21 -12.40
N ILE A 500 27.35 0.37 -13.19
CA ILE A 500 27.33 0.24 -14.67
C ILE A 500 26.91 -1.18 -15.07
N GLY A 501 27.38 -2.20 -14.34
CA GLY A 501 27.01 -3.60 -14.55
C GLY A 501 25.51 -3.86 -14.48
N TYR A 502 24.76 -3.04 -13.75
CA TYR A 502 23.31 -3.14 -13.61
C TYR A 502 22.50 -2.41 -14.71
N ARG A 503 23.14 -1.96 -15.82
CA ARG A 503 22.45 -1.28 -16.94
C ARG A 503 22.47 -2.09 -18.24
N ASN A 504 22.27 -3.39 -18.12
CA ASN A 504 22.42 -4.31 -19.25
C ASN A 504 21.36 -4.14 -20.35
N LEU A 505 20.13 -3.73 -20.04
CA LEU A 505 19.05 -3.55 -21.03
C LEU A 505 19.14 -2.25 -21.83
N ASP A 506 19.91 -1.27 -21.37
CA ASP A 506 20.08 0.00 -22.08
C ASP A 506 20.96 -0.13 -23.34
N ARG A 507 21.63 -1.27 -23.48
CA ARG A 507 22.42 -1.55 -24.68
C ARG A 507 21.48 -1.77 -25.86
N GLY A 508 21.58 -0.93 -26.90
CA GLY A 508 20.66 -0.89 -28.04
C GLY A 508 20.48 -2.18 -28.84
N ASP A 509 21.35 -3.18 -28.62
CA ASP A 509 21.48 -4.38 -29.43
C ASP A 509 21.17 -5.67 -28.63
N TRP A 510 20.11 -5.65 -27.81
CA TRP A 510 19.72 -6.85 -27.05
C TRP A 510 19.51 -8.07 -27.96
N ALA A 511 18.90 -7.86 -29.14
CA ALA A 511 18.64 -8.92 -30.11
C ALA A 511 19.88 -9.39 -30.86
N GLU A 512 21.02 -8.67 -30.80
CA GLU A 512 22.26 -8.98 -31.51
C GLU A 512 23.31 -9.68 -30.62
N ARG A 513 23.05 -9.82 -29.31
CA ARG A 513 23.99 -10.43 -28.35
C ARG A 513 24.18 -11.95 -28.48
N GLY A 514 23.44 -12.62 -29.30
CA GLY A 514 23.36 -14.07 -29.39
C GLY A 514 23.92 -14.70 -30.67
N ILE A 515 24.86 -14.02 -31.35
CA ILE A 515 25.57 -14.60 -32.51
C ILE A 515 27.04 -14.72 -32.17
#